data_8228a41ccb00d3c156974995f3940895
#
_entry.id   8228a41ccb00d3c156974995f3940895
#
_cell.length_a   1.000
_cell.length_b   1.000
_cell.length_c   1.000
_cell.angle_alpha   90.00
_cell.angle_beta   90.00
_cell.angle_gamma   90.00
#
_symmetry.space_group_name_H-M   'P 1'
#
loop_
_entity.id
_entity.type
_entity.pdbx_description
1 polymer ?
#
loop_
_entity_poly.entity_id
_entity_poly.type
_entity_poly.pdbx_seq_one_letter_code
_entity_poly.pdbx_strand_id
1 'polypeptide(L)'
;MNDRKSEINVTALAQADRADWEALYHGYAVFYKVPMNDRILETVWGWIHDDDNPFFGIIARDATGRALGLMHCRQMPSPLRGALVGFLDDLFVQPEARGQGVVEALYEALNRLGKEQGWPFIRWITAENNYRGRAVYDKLSEKTHWVTYQKAVE
;
A
#
# COMPACT_ATOMS: atom_id res chain seq x y z
N MET A 1 28.71 -7.36 -17.85
CA MET A 1 27.48 -6.54 -17.89
C MET A 1 26.90 -6.49 -16.50
N ASN A 2 26.97 -5.34 -15.90
CA ASN A 2 26.39 -5.16 -14.57
C ASN A 2 24.89 -4.95 -14.72
N ASP A 3 24.11 -6.01 -14.51
CA ASP A 3 22.73 -5.88 -14.12
C ASP A 3 22.67 -5.22 -12.74
N ARG A 4 22.89 -3.90 -12.70
CA ARG A 4 22.45 -3.13 -11.55
C ARG A 4 20.92 -3.14 -11.61
N LYS A 5 20.31 -4.08 -10.90
CA LYS A 5 18.93 -3.88 -10.45
C LYS A 5 18.91 -2.48 -9.88
N SER A 6 18.13 -1.59 -10.47
CA SER A 6 17.98 -0.22 -9.95
C SER A 6 17.60 -0.35 -8.49
N GLU A 7 18.42 0.20 -7.62
CA GLU A 7 18.26 0.12 -6.17
C GLU A 7 16.98 0.85 -5.79
N ILE A 8 16.06 0.12 -5.14
CA ILE A 8 14.79 0.67 -4.68
C ILE A 8 14.83 0.72 -3.16
N ASN A 9 14.69 1.93 -2.62
CA ASN A 9 14.61 2.17 -1.17
C ASN A 9 13.16 2.30 -0.76
N VAL A 10 12.76 1.51 0.24
CA VAL A 10 11.41 1.51 0.78
C VAL A 10 11.47 1.88 2.25
N THR A 11 10.77 2.95 2.63
CA THR A 11 10.77 3.50 3.97
C THR A 11 9.36 3.82 4.45
N ALA A 12 9.18 3.89 5.77
CA ALA A 12 7.98 4.50 6.35
C ALA A 12 7.91 5.98 5.95
N LEU A 13 6.70 6.49 5.74
CA LEU A 13 6.48 7.90 5.40
C LEU A 13 6.88 8.80 6.57
N ALA A 14 7.84 9.70 6.30
CA ALA A 14 8.24 10.78 7.20
C ALA A 14 7.56 12.09 6.82
N GLN A 15 7.58 13.07 7.71
CA GLN A 15 6.96 14.39 7.46
C GLN A 15 7.51 15.05 6.18
N ALA A 16 8.80 14.88 5.89
CA ALA A 16 9.45 15.43 4.69
C ALA A 16 8.95 14.81 3.37
N ASP A 17 8.28 13.67 3.43
CA ASP A 17 7.78 12.95 2.24
C ASP A 17 6.44 13.47 1.74
N ARG A 18 5.80 14.41 2.45
CA ARG A 18 4.41 14.81 2.19
C ARG A 18 4.14 15.23 0.75
N ALA A 19 4.97 16.08 0.17
CA ALA A 19 4.76 16.57 -1.20
C ALA A 19 4.78 15.44 -2.23
N ASP A 20 5.73 14.52 -2.12
CA ASP A 20 5.84 13.35 -2.99
C ASP A 20 4.70 12.36 -2.76
N TRP A 21 4.30 12.15 -1.50
CA TRP A 21 3.16 11.32 -1.14
C TRP A 21 1.86 11.86 -1.74
N GLU A 22 1.61 13.17 -1.64
CA GLU A 22 0.42 13.79 -2.23
C GLU A 22 0.37 13.58 -3.74
N ALA A 23 1.50 13.77 -4.43
CA ALA A 23 1.60 13.56 -5.87
C ALA A 23 1.30 12.10 -6.26
N LEU A 24 1.84 11.15 -5.51
CA LEU A 24 1.56 9.73 -5.72
C LEU A 24 0.09 9.38 -5.47
N TYR A 25 -0.50 9.92 -4.40
CA TYR A 25 -1.88 9.63 -4.04
C TYR A 25 -2.88 10.28 -5.03
N HIS A 26 -2.56 11.45 -5.56
CA HIS A 26 -3.30 12.01 -6.70
C HIS A 26 -3.23 11.09 -7.92
N GLY A 27 -2.06 10.54 -8.23
CA GLY A 27 -1.87 9.56 -9.31
C GLY A 27 -2.72 8.31 -9.12
N TYR A 28 -2.80 7.81 -7.90
CA TYR A 28 -3.67 6.70 -7.52
C TYR A 28 -5.14 7.03 -7.82
N ALA A 29 -5.61 8.20 -7.39
CA ALA A 29 -6.99 8.63 -7.58
C ALA A 29 -7.35 8.76 -9.05
N VAL A 30 -6.45 9.31 -9.87
CA VAL A 30 -6.63 9.42 -11.33
C VAL A 30 -6.73 8.03 -11.96
N PHE A 31 -5.84 7.13 -11.59
CA PHE A 31 -5.80 5.77 -12.14
C PHE A 31 -7.09 4.99 -11.82
N TYR A 32 -7.55 5.06 -10.58
CA TYR A 32 -8.76 4.36 -10.13
C TYR A 32 -10.06 5.16 -10.35
N LYS A 33 -9.97 6.36 -10.91
CA LYS A 33 -11.13 7.25 -11.20
C LYS A 33 -11.98 7.52 -9.97
N VAL A 34 -11.31 7.83 -8.86
CA VAL A 34 -11.95 8.20 -7.59
C VAL A 34 -11.65 9.65 -7.23
N PRO A 35 -12.53 10.31 -6.43
CA PRO A 35 -12.28 11.68 -6.00
C PRO A 35 -11.04 11.79 -5.11
N MET A 36 -10.30 12.90 -5.26
CA MET A 36 -9.21 13.28 -4.37
C MET A 36 -9.29 14.78 -4.12
N ASN A 37 -9.14 15.20 -2.88
CA ASN A 37 -9.18 16.60 -2.47
C ASN A 37 -8.32 16.82 -1.21
N ASP A 38 -8.13 18.09 -0.85
CA ASP A 38 -7.29 18.46 0.29
C ASP A 38 -7.79 17.88 1.62
N ARG A 39 -9.11 17.77 1.81
CA ARG A 39 -9.69 17.16 3.02
C ARG A 39 -9.27 15.69 3.16
N ILE A 40 -9.33 14.91 2.10
CA ILE A 40 -8.91 13.51 2.10
C ILE A 40 -7.41 13.43 2.40
N LEU A 41 -6.59 14.23 1.75
CA LEU A 41 -5.14 14.25 1.95
C LEU A 41 -4.77 14.60 3.39
N GLU A 42 -5.36 15.65 3.96
CA GLU A 42 -5.12 16.05 5.34
C GLU A 42 -5.53 14.96 6.33
N THR A 43 -6.70 14.35 6.11
CA THR A 43 -7.22 13.31 6.99
C THR A 43 -6.31 12.08 7.00
N VAL A 44 -5.95 11.58 5.81
CA VAL A 44 -5.12 10.38 5.67
C VAL A 44 -3.69 10.62 6.19
N TRP A 45 -3.13 11.80 5.88
CA TRP A 45 -1.81 12.18 6.41
C TRP A 45 -1.79 12.22 7.94
N GLY A 46 -2.86 12.74 8.54
CA GLY A 46 -3.04 12.73 10.00
C GLY A 46 -3.08 11.32 10.58
N TRP A 47 -3.74 10.38 9.91
CA TRP A 47 -3.78 8.98 10.34
C TRP A 47 -2.40 8.32 10.30
N ILE A 48 -1.63 8.58 9.24
CA ILE A 48 -0.29 8.00 9.07
C ILE A 48 0.64 8.41 10.22
N HIS A 49 0.49 9.63 10.73
CA HIS A 49 1.37 10.19 11.76
C HIS A 49 0.75 10.22 13.16
N ASP A 50 -0.39 9.57 13.36
CA ASP A 50 -1.03 9.43 14.66
C ASP A 50 -0.60 8.10 15.29
N ASP A 51 0.24 8.16 16.33
CA ASP A 51 0.78 6.98 17.01
C ASP A 51 -0.32 6.12 17.67
N ASP A 52 -1.48 6.71 17.98
CA ASP A 52 -2.63 6.00 18.53
C ASP A 52 -3.50 5.31 17.47
N ASN A 53 -3.22 5.57 16.19
CA ASN A 53 -3.95 4.98 15.07
C ASN A 53 -3.06 3.96 14.34
N PRO A 54 -3.39 2.66 14.37
CA PRO A 54 -2.58 1.62 13.74
C PRO A 54 -2.70 1.63 12.21
N PHE A 55 -2.39 2.75 11.59
CA PHE A 55 -2.37 2.99 10.14
C PHE A 55 -0.95 3.32 9.69
N PHE A 56 -0.50 2.67 8.63
CA PHE A 56 0.90 2.74 8.16
C PHE A 56 0.96 3.23 6.73
N GLY A 57 1.89 4.13 6.44
CA GLY A 57 2.22 4.56 5.10
C GLY A 57 3.68 4.23 4.76
N ILE A 58 3.88 3.76 3.55
CA ILE A 58 5.20 3.31 3.04
C ILE A 58 5.42 3.96 1.67
N ILE A 59 6.63 4.44 1.42
CA ILE A 59 7.03 5.03 0.14
C ILE A 59 8.25 4.31 -0.43
N ALA A 60 8.22 4.09 -1.75
CA ALA A 60 9.34 3.53 -2.50
C ALA A 60 9.99 4.63 -3.36
N ARG A 61 11.32 4.69 -3.33
CA ARG A 61 12.14 5.65 -4.09
C ARG A 61 13.24 4.94 -4.85
N ASP A 62 13.66 5.51 -5.98
CA ASP A 62 14.86 5.07 -6.67
C ASP A 62 16.14 5.63 -6.01
N ALA A 63 17.32 5.28 -6.56
CA ALA A 63 18.60 5.72 -6.05
C ALA A 63 18.83 7.24 -6.13
N THR A 64 18.07 7.95 -6.98
CA THR A 64 18.12 9.41 -7.10
C THR A 64 17.18 10.13 -6.12
N GLY A 65 16.37 9.38 -5.38
CA GLY A 65 15.37 9.92 -4.47
C GLY A 65 13.99 10.18 -5.10
N ARG A 66 13.79 9.81 -6.37
CA ARG A 66 12.50 9.93 -7.04
C ARG A 66 11.48 8.98 -6.44
N ALA A 67 10.31 9.49 -6.10
CA ALA A 67 9.21 8.68 -5.59
C ALA A 67 8.59 7.81 -6.70
N LEU A 68 8.54 6.50 -6.47
CA LEU A 68 8.08 5.50 -7.45
C LEU A 68 6.73 4.91 -7.11
N GLY A 69 6.41 4.78 -5.84
CA GLY A 69 5.17 4.15 -5.40
C GLY A 69 4.89 4.34 -3.94
N LEU A 70 3.64 4.05 -3.56
CA LEU A 70 3.18 4.13 -2.17
C LEU A 70 2.34 2.90 -1.80
N MET A 71 2.21 2.71 -0.50
CA MET A 71 1.38 1.68 0.10
C MET A 71 0.79 2.20 1.41
N HIS A 72 -0.50 1.98 1.62
CA HIS A 72 -1.18 2.23 2.89
C HIS A 72 -1.71 0.92 3.45
N CYS A 73 -1.47 0.67 4.72
CA CYS A 73 -2.04 -0.49 5.40
C CYS A 73 -2.46 -0.16 6.82
N ARG A 74 -3.36 -0.94 7.35
CA ARG A 74 -3.89 -0.79 8.71
C ARG A 74 -3.80 -2.09 9.47
N GLN A 75 -3.75 -1.97 10.79
CA GLN A 75 -3.89 -3.08 11.70
C GLN A 75 -5.34 -3.16 12.16
N MET A 76 -5.88 -4.37 12.22
CA MET A 76 -7.25 -4.57 12.71
C MET A 76 -7.38 -5.87 13.50
N PRO A 77 -8.30 -5.92 14.49
CA PRO A 77 -8.61 -7.15 15.17
C PRO A 77 -9.25 -8.19 14.25
N SER A 78 -8.82 -9.44 14.39
CA SER A 78 -9.49 -10.60 13.79
C SER A 78 -10.08 -11.43 14.93
N PRO A 79 -11.41 -11.32 15.19
CA PRO A 79 -12.01 -11.93 16.37
C PRO A 79 -11.88 -13.46 16.44
N LEU A 80 -12.11 -14.15 15.31
CA LEU A 80 -12.02 -15.61 15.26
C LEU A 80 -10.62 -16.15 15.56
N ARG A 81 -9.58 -15.33 15.34
CA ARG A 81 -8.20 -15.70 15.61
C ARG A 81 -7.70 -15.18 16.94
N GLY A 82 -8.42 -14.26 17.55
CA GLY A 82 -7.95 -13.56 18.75
C GLY A 82 -6.63 -12.83 18.52
N ALA A 83 -6.40 -12.30 17.32
CA ALA A 83 -5.13 -11.71 16.90
C ALA A 83 -5.36 -10.43 16.09
N LEU A 84 -4.36 -9.55 16.08
CA LEU A 84 -4.30 -8.41 15.18
C LEU A 84 -3.74 -8.87 13.83
N VAL A 85 -4.33 -8.38 12.74
CA VAL A 85 -3.92 -8.70 11.37
C VAL A 85 -3.71 -7.42 10.58
N GLY A 86 -2.97 -7.51 9.47
CA GLY A 86 -2.80 -6.41 8.56
C GLY A 86 -3.86 -6.40 7.45
N PHE A 87 -4.22 -5.21 7.00
CA PHE A 87 -5.05 -4.99 5.82
C PHE A 87 -4.38 -3.95 4.92
N LEU A 88 -4.08 -4.34 3.69
CA LEU A 88 -3.51 -3.44 2.69
C LEU A 88 -4.67 -2.70 2.01
N ASP A 89 -4.72 -1.39 2.20
CA ASP A 89 -5.78 -0.53 1.65
C ASP A 89 -5.46 -0.03 0.26
N ASP A 90 -4.24 0.49 0.07
CA ASP A 90 -3.82 1.15 -1.17
C ASP A 90 -2.43 0.67 -1.58
N LEU A 91 -2.27 0.41 -2.86
CA LEU A 91 -1.00 0.16 -3.51
C LEU A 91 -0.98 0.89 -4.85
N PHE A 92 0.00 1.75 -5.05
CA PHE A 92 0.19 2.47 -6.30
C PHE A 92 1.65 2.53 -6.70
N VAL A 93 1.91 2.28 -7.98
CA VAL A 93 3.22 2.46 -8.61
C VAL A 93 3.05 3.38 -9.81
N GLN A 94 3.90 4.40 -9.91
CA GLN A 94 3.93 5.31 -11.05
C GLN A 94 3.96 4.49 -12.36
N PRO A 95 3.16 4.85 -13.38
CA PRO A 95 3.15 4.10 -14.64
C PRO A 95 4.52 3.90 -15.26
N GLU A 96 5.40 4.92 -15.17
CA GLU A 96 6.75 4.90 -15.73
C GLU A 96 7.69 3.96 -14.96
N ALA A 97 7.36 3.63 -13.72
CA ALA A 97 8.16 2.76 -12.84
C ALA A 97 7.68 1.30 -12.84
N ARG A 98 6.63 0.98 -13.58
CA ARG A 98 6.11 -0.39 -13.65
C ARG A 98 7.09 -1.32 -14.34
N GLY A 99 7.11 -2.59 -13.90
CA GLY A 99 8.01 -3.60 -14.44
C GLY A 99 9.45 -3.49 -13.96
N GLN A 100 9.74 -2.65 -12.96
CA GLN A 100 11.08 -2.41 -12.42
C GLN A 100 11.29 -2.98 -11.02
N GLY A 101 10.38 -3.81 -10.52
CA GLY A 101 10.50 -4.45 -9.21
C GLY A 101 9.98 -3.62 -8.04
N VAL A 102 9.27 -2.53 -8.28
CA VAL A 102 8.75 -1.65 -7.22
C VAL A 102 7.67 -2.37 -6.39
N VAL A 103 6.76 -3.09 -7.04
CA VAL A 103 5.71 -3.86 -6.36
C VAL A 103 6.33 -4.90 -5.43
N GLU A 104 7.30 -5.65 -5.91
CA GLU A 104 8.00 -6.67 -5.13
C GLU A 104 8.71 -6.05 -3.91
N ALA A 105 9.38 -4.91 -4.09
CA ALA A 105 10.04 -4.19 -3.00
C ALA A 105 9.05 -3.70 -1.94
N LEU A 106 7.89 -3.19 -2.37
CA LEU A 106 6.81 -2.78 -1.46
C LEU A 106 6.24 -3.98 -0.68
N TYR A 107 6.02 -5.11 -1.34
CA TYR A 107 5.53 -6.31 -0.65
C TYR A 107 6.56 -6.90 0.32
N GLU A 108 7.84 -6.84 0.01
CA GLU A 108 8.90 -7.22 0.96
C GLU A 108 8.87 -6.34 2.21
N ALA A 109 8.71 -5.03 2.04
CA ALA A 109 8.60 -4.09 3.16
C ALA A 109 7.32 -4.36 3.98
N LEU A 110 6.20 -4.64 3.31
CA LEU A 110 4.96 -5.00 3.98
C LEU A 110 5.09 -6.30 4.79
N ASN A 111 5.77 -7.29 4.26
CA ASN A 111 6.03 -8.54 4.96
C ASN A 111 6.91 -8.32 6.20
N ARG A 112 7.94 -7.48 6.10
CA ARG A 112 8.76 -7.10 7.26
C ARG A 112 7.93 -6.40 8.33
N LEU A 113 7.08 -5.45 7.93
CA LEU A 113 6.18 -4.76 8.84
C LEU A 113 5.25 -5.75 9.55
N GLY A 114 4.68 -6.70 8.82
CA GLY A 114 3.82 -7.75 9.38
C GLY A 114 4.54 -8.60 10.41
N LYS A 115 5.78 -8.95 10.17
CA LYS A 115 6.62 -9.67 11.14
C LYS A 115 6.89 -8.84 12.39
N GLU A 116 7.24 -7.57 12.24
CA GLU A 116 7.49 -6.64 13.34
C GLU A 116 6.24 -6.46 14.21
N GLN A 117 5.07 -6.36 13.60
CA GLN A 117 3.79 -6.19 14.30
C GLN A 117 3.20 -7.51 14.83
N GLY A 118 3.75 -8.64 14.42
CA GLY A 118 3.25 -9.95 14.82
C GLY A 118 1.95 -10.36 14.11
N TRP A 119 1.68 -9.83 12.95
CA TRP A 119 0.49 -10.21 12.18
C TRP A 119 0.65 -11.60 11.58
N PRO A 120 -0.34 -12.50 11.76
CA PRO A 120 -0.29 -13.82 11.13
C PRO A 120 -0.53 -13.79 9.63
N PHE A 121 -1.23 -12.76 9.13
CA PHE A 121 -1.45 -12.54 7.70
C PHE A 121 -1.78 -11.07 7.40
N ILE A 122 -1.73 -10.73 6.12
CA ILE A 122 -2.16 -9.46 5.57
C ILE A 122 -3.16 -9.77 4.46
N ARG A 123 -4.28 -9.06 4.46
CA ARG A 123 -5.35 -9.26 3.47
C ARG A 123 -5.57 -7.99 2.68
N TRP A 124 -5.99 -8.12 1.44
CA TRP A 124 -6.43 -6.99 0.61
C TRP A 124 -7.54 -7.40 -0.33
N ILE A 125 -8.22 -6.40 -0.86
CA ILE A 125 -9.23 -6.56 -1.90
C ILE A 125 -8.76 -5.84 -3.16
N THR A 126 -9.28 -6.26 -4.31
CA THR A 126 -9.03 -5.62 -5.59
C THR A 126 -10.29 -5.70 -6.44
N ALA A 127 -10.38 -4.84 -7.45
CA ALA A 127 -11.46 -4.94 -8.42
C ALA A 127 -11.43 -6.28 -9.15
N GLU A 128 -12.59 -6.87 -9.35
CA GLU A 128 -12.74 -8.17 -10.00
C GLU A 128 -12.05 -8.21 -11.39
N ASN A 129 -12.11 -7.10 -12.11
CA ASN A 129 -11.54 -6.93 -13.45
C ASN A 129 -10.12 -6.36 -13.46
N ASN A 130 -9.47 -6.23 -12.32
CA ASN A 130 -8.07 -5.83 -12.25
C ASN A 130 -7.15 -7.01 -12.60
N TYR A 131 -7.17 -7.44 -13.84
CA TYR A 131 -6.49 -8.66 -14.29
C TYR A 131 -4.98 -8.56 -14.12
N ARG A 132 -4.38 -7.39 -14.39
CA ARG A 132 -2.93 -7.18 -14.24
C ARG A 132 -2.49 -7.29 -12.78
N GLY A 133 -3.21 -6.64 -11.87
CA GLY A 133 -2.93 -6.73 -10.43
C GLY A 133 -3.13 -8.14 -9.91
N ARG A 134 -4.22 -8.79 -10.29
CA ARG A 134 -4.54 -10.17 -9.88
C ARG A 134 -3.49 -11.18 -10.34
N ALA A 135 -2.92 -11.01 -11.53
CA ALA A 135 -1.84 -11.87 -12.00
C ALA A 135 -0.60 -11.80 -11.09
N VAL A 136 -0.28 -10.61 -10.55
CA VAL A 136 0.79 -10.43 -9.57
C VAL A 136 0.39 -11.05 -8.23
N TYR A 137 -0.83 -10.82 -7.77
CA TYR A 137 -1.33 -11.33 -6.47
C TYR A 137 -1.39 -12.85 -6.42
N ASP A 138 -1.73 -13.51 -7.53
CA ASP A 138 -1.74 -14.97 -7.64
C ASP A 138 -0.35 -15.59 -7.44
N LYS A 139 0.71 -14.83 -7.72
CA LYS A 139 2.10 -15.26 -7.51
C LYS A 139 2.60 -15.01 -6.09
N LEU A 140 2.10 -13.97 -5.43
CA LEU A 140 2.60 -13.50 -4.13
C LEU A 140 1.79 -14.00 -2.95
N SER A 141 0.58 -14.52 -3.20
CA SER A 141 -0.41 -14.78 -2.16
C SER A 141 -1.42 -15.85 -2.60
N GLU A 142 -2.37 -16.13 -1.73
CA GLU A 142 -3.50 -17.01 -2.02
C GLU A 142 -4.78 -16.20 -2.14
N LYS A 143 -5.56 -16.47 -3.17
CA LYS A 143 -6.91 -15.93 -3.29
C LYS A 143 -7.81 -16.56 -2.24
N THR A 144 -8.48 -15.72 -1.43
CA THR A 144 -9.47 -16.21 -0.46
C THR A 144 -10.80 -16.53 -1.13
N HIS A 145 -11.70 -17.21 -0.41
CA HIS A 145 -13.07 -17.46 -0.82
C HIS A 145 -14.08 -16.46 -0.23
N TRP A 146 -13.58 -15.43 0.48
CA TRP A 146 -14.42 -14.39 1.05
C TRP A 146 -14.91 -13.43 -0.02
N VAL A 147 -16.16 -13.03 0.07
CA VAL A 147 -16.79 -12.04 -0.81
C VAL A 147 -17.08 -10.80 0.03
N THR A 148 -16.80 -9.62 -0.53
CA THR A 148 -17.00 -8.33 0.15
C THR A 148 -18.41 -7.81 -0.14
N TYR A 149 -19.15 -7.46 0.92
CA TYR A 149 -20.43 -6.78 0.86
C TYR A 149 -20.31 -5.39 1.48
N GLN A 150 -21.11 -4.47 0.96
CA GLN A 150 -21.15 -3.09 1.45
C GLN A 150 -22.61 -2.65 1.60
N LYS A 151 -22.92 -2.06 2.76
CA LYS A 151 -24.22 -1.45 3.02
C LYS A 151 -24.02 0.01 3.41
N ALA A 152 -24.74 0.92 2.75
CA ALA A 152 -24.77 2.31 3.18
C ALA A 152 -25.40 2.43 4.58
N VAL A 153 -24.85 3.30 5.40
CA VAL A 153 -25.42 3.67 6.69
C VAL A 153 -26.30 4.88 6.49
N GLU A 154 -27.59 4.73 6.84
CA GLU A 154 -28.61 5.77 6.70
C GLU A 154 -28.79 6.56 8.01
#